data_2e7a04c966cced773f3a1d4feb02364a
#
_entry.id   2e7a04c966cced773f3a1d4feb02364a
#
_cell.length_a   1.000
_cell.length_b   1.000
_cell.length_c   1.000
_cell.angle_alpha   90.00
_cell.angle_beta   90.00
_cell.angle_gamma   90.00
#
_symmetry.space_group_name_H-M   'P 1'
#
loop_
_entity.id
_entity.type
_entity.pdbx_description
1 polymer ?
#
loop_
_entity_poly.entity_id
_entity_poly.type
_entity_poly.pdbx_seq_one_letter_code
_entity_poly.pdbx_strand_id
1 'polypeptide(L)'
;MRFRASLRVGLMCAVALATGALRPAPAAAAGLSKSVTATLDRALHAAMGPSHFVAPGPALDPASLKGKLIFTIPVSSAIPFCSVVDSQMGAYAHRLGLRFSAWENNAQLAQWTQGFTAAQQRKAALVNVFCGLDPATVAPQVRETLAAHIPVVAAHSYAQGQPPLAGLSGIVYGAYIPAAKLEAKWVIRQTDGAADVLVITSPGTANSPFIQKALAAQFAKYCPACKVRSIGVNPPDWPTKIGPQVQSAILSDPKLNYIIPIYDGMVQFVVPPIISTGAGARVKVASFNATPAVLDMIRTGNIVTFDVGEDTSWLAGAIIDQDMRVLLHKPLVPNYVAGLRAFTKANVAAAGVPAKLGQGYGGAAAAGYAKLWGLH
;
A
#
# COMPACT_ATOMS: atom_id res chain seq x y z
N MET A 1 -8.36 60.77 -76.66
CA MET A 1 -8.24 62.06 -75.97
C MET A 1 -7.80 61.81 -74.50
N ARG A 2 -6.80 62.52 -74.12
CA ARG A 2 -6.09 62.38 -72.83
C ARG A 2 -6.85 63.07 -71.74
N PHE A 3 -6.89 62.51 -70.49
CA PHE A 3 -6.80 63.32 -69.27
C PHE A 3 -6.12 62.48 -68.15
N ARG A 4 -5.01 62.97 -67.66
CA ARG A 4 -4.29 62.52 -66.46
C ARG A 4 -4.89 63.18 -65.24
N ALA A 5 -5.19 62.44 -64.19
CA ALA A 5 -5.39 62.98 -62.84
C ALA A 5 -4.39 62.28 -61.86
N SER A 6 -3.48 63.10 -61.34
CA SER A 6 -2.51 62.76 -60.34
C SER A 6 -3.15 62.76 -58.96
N LEU A 7 -3.04 61.60 -58.28
CA LEU A 7 -3.47 61.45 -56.85
C LEU A 7 -2.22 61.45 -55.98
N ARG A 8 -2.15 62.40 -55.07
CA ARG A 8 -1.08 62.48 -54.03
C ARG A 8 -1.42 61.50 -52.93
N VAL A 9 -0.51 60.58 -52.64
CA VAL A 9 -0.59 59.70 -51.49
C VAL A 9 0.11 60.36 -50.31
N GLY A 10 -0.66 60.70 -49.28
CA GLY A 10 -0.15 61.14 -47.97
C GLY A 10 0.22 59.94 -47.14
N LEU A 11 1.52 59.85 -46.76
CA LEU A 11 2.09 58.83 -45.91
C LEU A 11 1.79 59.18 -44.45
N MET A 12 0.80 58.52 -43.81
CA MET A 12 0.56 58.59 -42.36
C MET A 12 1.40 57.48 -41.69
N CYS A 13 2.45 57.88 -40.98
CA CYS A 13 3.18 56.99 -40.07
C CYS A 13 2.35 56.76 -38.82
N ALA A 14 1.71 55.57 -38.70
CA ALA A 14 1.13 55.10 -37.47
C ALA A 14 2.24 54.45 -36.61
N VAL A 15 2.61 55.13 -35.51
CA VAL A 15 3.49 54.57 -34.47
C VAL A 15 2.62 53.62 -33.61
N ALA A 16 2.78 52.28 -33.83
CA ALA A 16 2.16 51.29 -32.98
C ALA A 16 3.00 51.15 -31.69
N LEU A 17 2.52 51.70 -30.59
CA LEU A 17 3.02 51.42 -29.25
C LEU A 17 2.73 49.95 -28.91
N ALA A 18 3.70 49.09 -29.05
CA ALA A 18 3.64 47.71 -28.56
C ALA A 18 3.74 47.72 -27.02
N THR A 19 2.57 47.73 -26.34
CA THR A 19 2.54 47.40 -24.92
C THR A 19 2.83 45.93 -24.74
N GLY A 20 4.11 45.63 -24.52
CA GLY A 20 4.56 44.32 -24.13
C GLY A 20 3.96 43.96 -22.78
N ALA A 21 2.90 43.15 -22.77
CA ALA A 21 2.41 42.53 -21.55
C ALA A 21 3.54 41.62 -21.03
N LEU A 22 4.24 42.05 -19.99
CA LEU A 22 5.11 41.21 -19.22
C LEU A 22 4.26 40.02 -18.70
N ARG A 23 4.38 38.86 -19.34
CA ARG A 23 3.93 37.61 -18.77
C ARG A 23 4.73 37.41 -17.50
N PRO A 24 4.08 37.23 -16.32
CA PRO A 24 4.81 36.86 -15.11
C PRO A 24 5.55 35.58 -15.41
N ALA A 25 6.86 35.58 -15.21
CA ALA A 25 7.67 34.37 -15.24
C ALA A 25 7.02 33.36 -14.26
N PRO A 26 6.93 32.06 -14.63
CA PRO A 26 6.44 31.06 -13.70
C PRO A 26 7.29 31.18 -12.44
N ALA A 27 6.65 31.46 -11.31
CA ALA A 27 7.31 31.50 -10.01
C ALA A 27 8.05 30.18 -9.88
N ALA A 28 9.36 30.22 -9.73
CA ALA A 28 10.15 29.07 -9.35
C ALA A 28 9.46 28.48 -8.11
N ALA A 29 9.18 27.16 -8.13
CA ALA A 29 8.52 26.52 -7.01
C ALA A 29 9.34 26.86 -5.76
N ALA A 30 8.78 27.71 -4.91
CA ALA A 30 9.42 28.05 -3.64
C ALA A 30 9.52 26.74 -2.87
N GLY A 31 10.74 26.35 -2.46
CA GLY A 31 10.97 25.15 -1.68
C GLY A 31 10.07 25.11 -0.43
N LEU A 32 10.04 23.98 0.25
CA LEU A 32 9.21 23.79 1.44
C LEU A 32 9.55 24.82 2.53
N SER A 33 8.54 25.36 3.20
CA SER A 33 8.77 26.21 4.36
C SER A 33 9.47 25.42 5.50
N LYS A 34 10.27 26.11 6.33
CA LYS A 34 10.97 25.48 7.47
C LYS A 34 10.01 24.72 8.40
N SER A 35 8.80 25.23 8.61
CA SER A 35 7.80 24.58 9.48
C SER A 35 7.25 23.28 8.86
N VAL A 36 7.00 23.27 7.55
CA VAL A 36 6.59 22.06 6.83
C VAL A 36 7.72 21.04 6.84
N THR A 37 8.95 21.44 6.49
CA THR A 37 10.13 20.56 6.54
C THR A 37 10.28 19.89 7.90
N ALA A 38 10.27 20.67 9.00
CA ALA A 38 10.40 20.15 10.35
C ALA A 38 9.24 19.17 10.72
N THR A 39 8.03 19.41 10.21
CA THR A 39 6.89 18.53 10.44
C THR A 39 7.05 17.20 9.71
N LEU A 40 7.50 17.25 8.45
CA LEU A 40 7.75 16.05 7.66
C LEU A 40 8.90 15.22 8.24
N ASP A 41 10.03 15.87 8.56
CA ASP A 41 11.22 15.21 9.12
C ASP A 41 10.92 14.53 10.46
N ARG A 42 10.17 15.16 11.35
CA ARG A 42 9.74 14.55 12.62
C ARG A 42 8.88 13.30 12.39
N ALA A 43 7.91 13.36 11.48
CA ALA A 43 7.04 12.23 11.21
C ALA A 43 7.79 11.05 10.57
N LEU A 44 8.72 11.34 9.64
CA LEU A 44 9.54 10.33 8.99
C LEU A 44 10.54 9.70 9.97
N HIS A 45 11.22 10.52 10.77
CA HIS A 45 12.17 10.03 11.78
C HIS A 45 11.50 9.13 12.81
N ALA A 46 10.30 9.50 13.29
CA ALA A 46 9.54 8.68 14.23
C ALA A 46 9.15 7.30 13.63
N ALA A 47 8.92 7.23 12.31
CA ALA A 47 8.56 5.99 11.63
C ALA A 47 9.77 5.09 11.32
N MET A 48 11.02 5.59 11.39
CA MET A 48 12.23 4.81 11.06
C MET A 48 12.69 3.87 12.18
N GLY A 49 12.21 4.07 13.40
CA GLY A 49 12.50 3.21 14.55
C GLY A 49 11.71 1.89 14.52
N PRO A 50 12.09 0.88 15.33
CA PRO A 50 11.29 -0.33 15.50
C PRO A 50 9.93 0.00 16.12
N SER A 51 8.90 -0.79 15.76
CA SER A 51 7.57 -0.65 16.33
C SER A 51 7.53 -1.12 17.78
N HIS A 52 6.72 -0.46 18.60
CA HIS A 52 6.48 -0.85 19.98
C HIS A 52 5.19 -1.65 20.08
N PHE A 53 5.30 -2.94 20.43
CA PHE A 53 4.12 -3.79 20.59
C PHE A 53 3.32 -3.40 21.82
N VAL A 54 2.00 -3.26 21.61
CA VAL A 54 1.02 -3.09 22.68
C VAL A 54 0.04 -4.26 22.58
N ALA A 55 -0.16 -4.97 23.69
CA ALA A 55 -1.10 -6.09 23.71
C ALA A 55 -2.53 -5.61 23.35
N PRO A 56 -3.21 -6.28 22.38
CA PRO A 56 -4.49 -5.82 21.87
C PRO A 56 -5.65 -5.97 22.87
N GLY A 57 -5.46 -6.76 23.91
CA GLY A 57 -6.47 -7.02 24.91
C GLY A 57 -6.05 -8.07 25.95
N PRO A 58 -6.99 -8.65 26.72
CA PRO A 58 -6.70 -9.70 27.70
C PRO A 58 -6.10 -10.95 27.04
N ALA A 59 -5.33 -11.70 27.82
CA ALA A 59 -4.82 -13.01 27.43
C ALA A 59 -5.94 -13.97 26.97
N LEU A 60 -5.62 -14.84 26.04
CA LEU A 60 -6.50 -15.87 25.52
C LEU A 60 -5.96 -17.25 25.86
N ASP A 61 -6.87 -18.17 26.22
CA ASP A 61 -6.56 -19.59 26.33
C ASP A 61 -7.01 -20.32 25.06
N PRO A 62 -6.08 -20.80 24.22
CA PRO A 62 -6.39 -21.49 22.98
C PRO A 62 -6.74 -22.97 23.14
N ALA A 63 -6.71 -23.54 24.34
CA ALA A 63 -6.81 -25.00 24.57
C ALA A 63 -8.05 -25.64 23.90
N SER A 64 -9.21 -24.99 23.95
CA SER A 64 -10.45 -25.48 23.34
C SER A 64 -10.49 -25.38 21.82
N LEU A 65 -9.52 -24.71 21.21
CA LEU A 65 -9.42 -24.53 19.75
C LEU A 65 -8.52 -25.57 19.08
N LYS A 66 -7.87 -26.45 19.85
CA LYS A 66 -6.95 -27.47 19.32
C LYS A 66 -7.59 -28.28 18.18
N GLY A 67 -6.89 -28.39 17.05
CA GLY A 67 -7.32 -29.11 15.86
C GLY A 67 -8.34 -28.37 14.98
N LYS A 68 -8.87 -27.19 15.39
CA LYS A 68 -9.72 -26.35 14.54
C LYS A 68 -8.94 -25.78 13.37
N LEU A 69 -9.56 -25.72 12.18
CA LEU A 69 -8.95 -25.26 10.95
C LEU A 69 -9.27 -23.78 10.72
N ILE A 70 -8.26 -22.92 10.67
CA ILE A 70 -8.33 -21.58 10.10
C ILE A 70 -8.00 -21.68 8.61
N PHE A 71 -8.86 -21.13 7.75
CA PHE A 71 -8.71 -21.18 6.30
C PHE A 71 -8.64 -19.76 5.75
N THR A 72 -7.60 -19.44 4.96
CA THR A 72 -7.44 -18.11 4.37
C THR A 72 -7.64 -18.13 2.87
N ILE A 73 -8.29 -17.09 2.34
CA ILE A 73 -8.48 -16.83 0.91
C ILE A 73 -7.86 -15.46 0.63
N PRO A 74 -6.58 -15.41 0.24
CA PRO A 74 -5.92 -14.16 -0.12
C PRO A 74 -6.42 -13.63 -1.47
N VAL A 75 -6.21 -12.33 -1.74
CA VAL A 75 -6.49 -11.77 -3.07
C VAL A 75 -5.69 -12.51 -4.15
N SER A 76 -4.43 -12.86 -3.85
CA SER A 76 -3.60 -13.74 -4.69
C SER A 76 -2.45 -14.31 -3.86
N SER A 77 -2.21 -15.61 -3.97
CA SER A 77 -1.06 -16.29 -3.36
C SER A 77 0.26 -15.98 -4.08
N ALA A 78 0.20 -15.43 -5.31
CA ALA A 78 1.39 -14.99 -6.05
C ALA A 78 1.96 -13.66 -5.56
N ILE A 79 1.26 -12.93 -4.68
CA ILE A 79 1.74 -11.68 -4.09
C ILE A 79 2.65 -12.01 -2.89
N PRO A 80 3.95 -11.64 -2.92
CA PRO A 80 4.91 -12.02 -1.89
C PRO A 80 4.48 -11.63 -0.47
N PHE A 81 3.92 -10.44 -0.27
CA PHE A 81 3.43 -10.01 1.04
C PHE A 81 2.35 -10.94 1.57
N CYS A 82 1.39 -11.34 0.74
CA CYS A 82 0.29 -12.22 1.17
C CYS A 82 0.81 -13.60 1.60
N SER A 83 1.67 -14.23 0.78
CA SER A 83 2.26 -15.54 1.08
C SER A 83 3.12 -15.54 2.34
N VAL A 84 3.79 -14.41 2.59
CA VAL A 84 4.60 -14.16 3.78
C VAL A 84 3.74 -14.16 5.04
N VAL A 85 2.67 -13.39 5.05
CA VAL A 85 1.76 -13.29 6.21
C VAL A 85 1.04 -14.62 6.42
N ASP A 86 0.57 -15.30 5.36
CA ASP A 86 -0.02 -16.64 5.44
C ASP A 86 0.94 -17.65 6.09
N SER A 87 2.22 -17.64 5.71
CA SER A 87 3.23 -18.52 6.32
C SER A 87 3.40 -18.25 7.82
N GLN A 88 3.40 -16.99 8.23
CA GLN A 88 3.51 -16.61 9.64
C GLN A 88 2.24 -16.93 10.44
N MET A 89 1.04 -16.72 9.85
CA MET A 89 -0.23 -17.16 10.42
C MET A 89 -0.23 -18.68 10.66
N GLY A 90 0.24 -19.44 9.67
CA GLY A 90 0.43 -20.89 9.80
C GLY A 90 1.36 -21.26 10.96
N ALA A 91 2.50 -20.58 11.09
CA ALA A 91 3.45 -20.83 12.17
C ALA A 91 2.83 -20.54 13.56
N TYR A 92 2.09 -19.45 13.72
CA TYR A 92 1.36 -19.15 14.96
C TYR A 92 0.26 -20.17 15.22
N ALA A 93 -0.56 -20.50 14.22
CA ALA A 93 -1.64 -21.48 14.36
C ALA A 93 -1.10 -22.84 14.82
N HIS A 94 -0.02 -23.32 14.23
CA HIS A 94 0.61 -24.60 14.61
C HIS A 94 1.13 -24.59 16.06
N ARG A 95 1.76 -23.51 16.50
CA ARG A 95 2.22 -23.37 17.90
C ARG A 95 1.05 -23.38 18.90
N LEU A 96 -0.14 -22.92 18.48
CA LEU A 96 -1.35 -22.93 19.28
C LEU A 96 -2.14 -24.26 19.19
N GLY A 97 -1.64 -25.24 18.42
CA GLY A 97 -2.32 -26.50 18.17
C GLY A 97 -3.50 -26.39 17.18
N LEU A 98 -3.65 -25.28 16.49
CA LEU A 98 -4.61 -25.07 15.41
C LEU A 98 -4.08 -25.68 14.10
N ARG A 99 -4.99 -25.95 13.18
CA ARG A 99 -4.67 -26.23 11.77
C ARG A 99 -4.81 -24.96 10.95
N PHE A 100 -3.99 -24.83 9.91
CA PHE A 100 -4.02 -23.68 9.02
C PHE A 100 -3.94 -24.14 7.56
N SER A 101 -4.66 -23.46 6.66
CA SER A 101 -4.58 -23.67 5.22
C SER A 101 -4.82 -22.38 4.48
N ALA A 102 -3.90 -21.98 3.61
CA ALA A 102 -4.09 -20.90 2.64
C ALA A 102 -4.58 -21.49 1.31
N TRP A 103 -5.47 -20.76 0.65
CA TRP A 103 -6.00 -21.11 -0.67
C TRP A 103 -5.13 -20.54 -1.77
N GLU A 104 -4.56 -21.40 -2.60
CA GLU A 104 -3.75 -21.00 -3.75
C GLU A 104 -4.65 -20.43 -4.87
N ASN A 105 -4.33 -19.20 -5.32
CA ASN A 105 -5.07 -18.55 -6.40
C ASN A 105 -4.26 -17.43 -7.07
N ASN A 106 -4.71 -17.00 -8.27
CA ASN A 106 -4.11 -15.95 -9.09
C ASN A 106 -5.08 -14.78 -9.31
N ALA A 107 -5.80 -14.37 -8.25
CA ALA A 107 -6.72 -13.23 -8.26
C ALA A 107 -7.90 -13.37 -9.25
N GLN A 108 -8.39 -14.60 -9.48
CA GLN A 108 -9.56 -14.86 -10.33
C GLN A 108 -10.81 -15.11 -9.48
N LEU A 109 -11.95 -14.49 -9.84
CA LEU A 109 -13.21 -14.64 -9.10
C LEU A 109 -13.61 -16.10 -8.92
N ALA A 110 -13.49 -16.91 -9.98
CA ALA A 110 -13.81 -18.33 -9.94
C ALA A 110 -12.95 -19.09 -8.91
N GLN A 111 -11.66 -18.73 -8.78
CA GLN A 111 -10.76 -19.36 -7.83
C GLN A 111 -11.11 -18.96 -6.38
N TRP A 112 -11.48 -17.69 -6.14
CA TRP A 112 -11.97 -17.28 -4.82
C TRP A 112 -13.24 -18.02 -4.44
N THR A 113 -14.21 -18.15 -5.35
CA THR A 113 -15.44 -18.93 -5.14
C THR A 113 -15.12 -20.39 -4.80
N GLN A 114 -14.19 -21.03 -5.52
CA GLN A 114 -13.71 -22.38 -5.23
C GLN A 114 -13.06 -22.46 -3.83
N GLY A 115 -12.35 -21.41 -3.39
CA GLY A 115 -11.76 -21.31 -2.06
C GLY A 115 -12.81 -21.42 -0.95
N PHE A 116 -13.94 -20.72 -1.06
CA PHE A 116 -15.05 -20.83 -0.11
C PHE A 116 -15.65 -22.25 -0.09
N THR A 117 -15.87 -22.85 -1.25
CA THR A 117 -16.34 -24.24 -1.35
C THR A 117 -15.35 -25.20 -0.68
N ALA A 118 -14.04 -25.03 -0.93
CA ALA A 118 -13.01 -25.86 -0.32
C ALA A 118 -12.96 -25.68 1.21
N ALA A 119 -13.14 -24.46 1.72
CA ALA A 119 -13.20 -24.19 3.15
C ALA A 119 -14.34 -24.96 3.82
N GLN A 120 -15.55 -24.96 3.24
CA GLN A 120 -16.69 -25.71 3.73
C GLN A 120 -16.45 -27.22 3.68
N GLN A 121 -15.96 -27.75 2.55
CA GLN A 121 -15.65 -29.18 2.41
C GLN A 121 -14.59 -29.67 3.42
N ARG A 122 -13.60 -28.82 3.71
CA ARG A 122 -12.55 -29.12 4.70
C ARG A 122 -12.97 -28.87 6.14
N LYS A 123 -14.24 -28.46 6.36
CA LYS A 123 -14.83 -28.15 7.67
C LYS A 123 -14.00 -27.08 8.41
N ALA A 124 -13.70 -25.98 7.72
CA ALA A 124 -13.03 -24.84 8.32
C ALA A 124 -13.84 -24.34 9.53
N ALA A 125 -13.16 -24.04 10.62
CA ALA A 125 -13.77 -23.43 11.79
C ALA A 125 -13.96 -21.93 11.61
N LEU A 126 -13.17 -21.31 10.73
CA LEU A 126 -13.21 -19.90 10.38
C LEU A 126 -12.58 -19.69 9.00
N VAL A 127 -13.10 -18.71 8.24
CA VAL A 127 -12.54 -18.28 6.96
C VAL A 127 -12.07 -16.83 7.05
N ASN A 128 -10.82 -16.57 6.65
CA ASN A 128 -10.30 -15.22 6.42
C ASN A 128 -10.43 -14.85 4.94
N VAL A 129 -11.09 -13.72 4.64
CA VAL A 129 -10.96 -13.00 3.37
C VAL A 129 -9.79 -12.03 3.54
N PHE A 130 -8.69 -12.27 2.80
CA PHE A 130 -7.39 -11.77 3.20
C PHE A 130 -6.68 -10.94 2.12
N CYS A 131 -5.80 -10.06 2.59
CA CYS A 131 -4.77 -9.39 1.79
C CYS A 131 -5.34 -8.52 0.66
N GLY A 132 -6.35 -7.69 0.96
CA GLY A 132 -6.92 -6.76 -0.02
C GLY A 132 -8.06 -7.35 -0.88
N LEU A 133 -8.38 -8.64 -0.77
CA LEU A 133 -9.60 -9.16 -1.39
C LEU A 133 -10.81 -8.45 -0.79
N ASP A 134 -11.60 -7.80 -1.64
CA ASP A 134 -12.81 -7.13 -1.20
C ASP A 134 -13.91 -8.16 -0.87
N PRO A 135 -14.34 -8.26 0.40
CA PRO A 135 -15.46 -9.13 0.76
C PRO A 135 -16.74 -8.83 -0.02
N ALA A 136 -16.94 -7.60 -0.50
CA ALA A 136 -18.11 -7.25 -1.32
C ALA A 136 -18.08 -7.93 -2.69
N THR A 137 -16.90 -8.18 -3.26
CA THR A 137 -16.73 -8.92 -4.54
C THR A 137 -17.20 -10.38 -4.42
N VAL A 138 -17.09 -10.97 -3.23
CA VAL A 138 -17.45 -12.36 -2.92
C VAL A 138 -18.61 -12.43 -1.90
N ALA A 139 -19.45 -11.40 -1.86
CA ALA A 139 -20.54 -11.30 -0.88
C ALA A 139 -21.53 -12.47 -0.87
N PRO A 140 -21.92 -13.08 -2.01
CA PRO A 140 -22.73 -14.29 -1.98
C PRO A 140 -22.06 -15.42 -1.21
N GLN A 141 -20.79 -15.70 -1.47
CA GLN A 141 -20.01 -16.77 -0.82
C GLN A 141 -19.80 -16.49 0.67
N VAL A 142 -19.56 -15.21 1.04
CA VAL A 142 -19.49 -14.80 2.45
C VAL A 142 -20.80 -15.10 3.17
N ARG A 143 -21.94 -14.69 2.60
CA ARG A 143 -23.26 -14.96 3.20
C ARG A 143 -23.56 -16.45 3.33
N GLU A 144 -23.25 -17.24 2.29
CA GLU A 144 -23.43 -18.69 2.31
C GLU A 144 -22.58 -19.36 3.39
N THR A 145 -21.32 -18.94 3.52
CA THR A 145 -20.40 -19.45 4.56
C THR A 145 -20.89 -19.11 5.95
N LEU A 146 -21.38 -17.89 6.18
CA LEU A 146 -21.98 -17.47 7.45
C LEU A 146 -23.26 -18.25 7.75
N ALA A 147 -24.11 -18.53 6.74
CA ALA A 147 -25.33 -19.34 6.88
C ALA A 147 -25.01 -20.81 7.23
N ALA A 148 -23.83 -21.31 6.82
CA ALA A 148 -23.29 -22.60 7.23
C ALA A 148 -22.65 -22.57 8.64
N HIS A 149 -22.84 -21.52 9.42
CA HIS A 149 -22.26 -21.29 10.75
C HIS A 149 -20.72 -21.28 10.78
N ILE A 150 -20.08 -20.92 9.70
CA ILE A 150 -18.63 -20.70 9.63
C ILE A 150 -18.38 -19.20 9.68
N PRO A 151 -17.75 -18.67 10.75
CA PRO A 151 -17.40 -17.26 10.84
C PRO A 151 -16.51 -16.81 9.70
N VAL A 152 -16.71 -15.58 9.21
CA VAL A 152 -15.87 -14.95 8.19
C VAL A 152 -15.26 -13.67 8.76
N VAL A 153 -13.92 -13.59 8.71
CA VAL A 153 -13.14 -12.42 9.13
C VAL A 153 -12.55 -11.74 7.91
N ALA A 154 -12.65 -10.42 7.84
CA ALA A 154 -11.92 -9.64 6.86
C ALA A 154 -10.55 -9.25 7.45
N ALA A 155 -9.50 -9.91 6.96
CA ALA A 155 -8.15 -9.74 7.46
C ALA A 155 -7.31 -8.97 6.43
N HIS A 156 -6.81 -7.79 6.83
CA HIS A 156 -6.00 -6.93 5.94
C HIS A 156 -6.67 -6.63 4.58
N SER A 157 -8.02 -6.55 4.57
CA SER A 157 -8.81 -6.22 3.38
C SER A 157 -9.28 -4.77 3.39
N TYR A 158 -9.57 -4.22 4.55
CA TYR A 158 -10.09 -2.87 4.73
C TYR A 158 -9.07 -1.91 5.32
N ALA A 159 -9.15 -0.64 4.89
CA ALA A 159 -8.51 0.48 5.57
C ALA A 159 -9.36 0.93 6.78
N GLN A 160 -8.73 1.49 7.81
CA GLN A 160 -9.46 2.06 8.95
C GLN A 160 -10.44 3.14 8.48
N GLY A 161 -11.66 3.10 9.01
CA GLY A 161 -12.75 4.01 8.63
C GLY A 161 -13.47 3.64 7.33
N GLN A 162 -13.08 2.56 6.65
CA GLN A 162 -13.81 2.03 5.52
C GLN A 162 -15.02 1.22 6.01
N PRO A 163 -16.24 1.48 5.46
CA PRO A 163 -17.41 0.69 5.81
C PRO A 163 -17.23 -0.78 5.37
N PRO A 164 -17.33 -1.75 6.28
CA PRO A 164 -17.17 -3.16 5.93
C PRO A 164 -18.46 -3.74 5.35
N LEU A 165 -18.36 -4.88 4.69
CA LEU A 165 -19.52 -5.72 4.35
C LEU A 165 -20.24 -6.12 5.65
N ALA A 166 -21.58 -5.97 5.67
CA ALA A 166 -22.38 -6.34 6.82
C ALA A 166 -22.33 -7.86 7.08
N GLY A 167 -22.33 -8.24 8.36
CA GLY A 167 -22.36 -9.63 8.81
C GLY A 167 -21.00 -10.29 9.03
N LEU A 168 -19.89 -9.63 8.69
CA LEU A 168 -18.56 -10.15 9.00
C LEU A 168 -18.40 -10.40 10.52
N SER A 169 -17.74 -11.49 10.87
CA SER A 169 -17.56 -11.92 12.26
C SER A 169 -16.43 -11.17 12.97
N GLY A 170 -15.52 -10.55 12.21
CA GLY A 170 -14.41 -9.76 12.74
C GLY A 170 -13.67 -9.05 11.61
N ILE A 171 -12.82 -8.07 11.99
CA ILE A 171 -12.00 -7.30 11.06
C ILE A 171 -10.62 -7.08 11.68
N VAL A 172 -9.58 -7.27 10.88
CA VAL A 172 -8.23 -6.74 11.13
C VAL A 172 -7.89 -5.81 9.98
N TYR A 173 -7.69 -4.54 10.27
CA TYR A 173 -7.42 -3.53 9.27
C TYR A 173 -5.95 -3.55 8.82
N GLY A 174 -5.69 -3.25 7.56
CA GLY A 174 -4.35 -2.91 7.09
C GLY A 174 -3.98 -1.47 7.46
N ALA A 175 -2.72 -1.23 7.73
CA ALA A 175 -2.20 0.11 8.07
C ALA A 175 -2.03 1.01 6.83
N TYR A 176 -2.90 0.88 5.85
CA TYR A 176 -2.83 1.53 4.54
C TYR A 176 -2.81 3.05 4.61
N ILE A 177 -3.71 3.66 5.41
CA ILE A 177 -3.81 5.13 5.47
C ILE A 177 -2.57 5.75 6.14
N PRO A 178 -2.08 5.27 7.30
CA PRO A 178 -0.84 5.79 7.87
C PRO A 178 0.38 5.54 6.99
N ALA A 179 0.46 4.40 6.28
CA ALA A 179 1.52 4.13 5.32
C ALA A 179 1.52 5.13 4.16
N ALA A 180 0.38 5.31 3.48
CA ALA A 180 0.22 6.29 2.41
C ALA A 180 0.60 7.71 2.82
N LYS A 181 0.28 8.09 4.08
CA LYS A 181 0.70 9.38 4.63
C LYS A 181 2.22 9.51 4.78
N LEU A 182 2.92 8.44 5.10
CA LEU A 182 4.38 8.42 5.19
C LEU A 182 5.03 8.47 3.81
N GLU A 183 4.52 7.71 2.83
CA GLU A 183 4.98 7.73 1.43
C GLU A 183 4.88 9.13 0.84
N ALA A 184 3.71 9.78 0.96
CA ALA A 184 3.53 11.14 0.47
C ALA A 184 4.48 12.15 1.16
N LYS A 185 4.63 12.05 2.49
CA LYS A 185 5.56 12.92 3.23
C LYS A 185 7.00 12.72 2.79
N TRP A 186 7.42 11.47 2.55
CA TRP A 186 8.74 11.17 2.02
C TRP A 186 8.95 11.83 0.67
N VAL A 187 8.04 11.60 -0.28
CA VAL A 187 8.15 12.14 -1.64
C VAL A 187 8.20 13.68 -1.63
N ILE A 188 7.30 14.32 -0.88
CA ILE A 188 7.29 15.78 -0.73
C ILE A 188 8.62 16.29 -0.17
N ARG A 189 9.15 15.61 0.85
CA ARG A 189 10.41 16.00 1.51
C ARG A 189 11.62 15.82 0.59
N GLN A 190 11.70 14.69 -0.14
CA GLN A 190 12.81 14.38 -1.03
C GLN A 190 12.87 15.28 -2.27
N THR A 191 11.74 15.80 -2.70
CA THR A 191 11.64 16.69 -3.86
C THR A 191 11.62 18.16 -3.48
N ASP A 192 11.77 18.48 -2.20
CA ASP A 192 11.65 19.84 -1.65
C ASP A 192 10.41 20.58 -2.14
N GLY A 193 9.27 19.88 -2.26
CA GLY A 193 8.01 20.43 -2.73
C GLY A 193 7.86 20.56 -4.25
N ALA A 194 8.77 19.95 -5.02
CA ALA A 194 8.73 19.94 -6.50
C ALA A 194 8.38 18.55 -7.05
N ALA A 195 7.49 17.81 -6.39
CA ALA A 195 7.11 16.47 -6.82
C ALA A 195 6.20 16.49 -8.05
N ASP A 196 6.53 15.66 -9.03
CA ASP A 196 5.66 15.23 -10.13
C ASP A 196 5.52 13.71 -10.04
N VAL A 197 4.34 13.23 -9.64
CA VAL A 197 4.12 11.88 -9.13
C VAL A 197 3.13 11.11 -9.99
N LEU A 198 3.49 9.87 -10.31
CA LEU A 198 2.56 8.85 -10.81
C LEU A 198 2.22 7.88 -9.68
N VAL A 199 0.95 7.83 -9.27
CA VAL A 199 0.43 6.82 -8.35
C VAL A 199 -0.13 5.65 -9.15
N ILE A 200 0.31 4.42 -8.86
CA ILE A 200 -0.26 3.22 -9.46
C ILE A 200 -1.19 2.59 -8.45
N THR A 201 -2.49 2.63 -8.72
CA THR A 201 -3.56 2.10 -7.88
C THR A 201 -4.00 0.71 -8.33
N SER A 202 -4.77 0.02 -7.48
CA SER A 202 -5.34 -1.30 -7.78
C SER A 202 -6.84 -1.32 -7.51
N PRO A 203 -7.68 -0.84 -8.45
CA PRO A 203 -9.12 -0.67 -8.23
C PRO A 203 -9.85 -1.96 -7.79
N GLY A 204 -9.29 -3.13 -8.12
CA GLY A 204 -9.82 -4.43 -7.69
C GLY A 204 -9.56 -4.80 -6.22
N THR A 205 -8.87 -3.93 -5.45
CA THR A 205 -8.69 -4.11 -4.00
C THR A 205 -9.52 -3.10 -3.23
N ALA A 206 -10.18 -3.55 -2.15
CA ALA A 206 -11.15 -2.77 -1.39
C ALA A 206 -10.58 -1.45 -0.82
N ASN A 207 -9.30 -1.47 -0.43
CA ASN A 207 -8.61 -0.36 0.24
C ASN A 207 -7.99 0.66 -0.73
N SER A 208 -7.84 0.33 -2.02
CA SER A 208 -7.17 1.18 -3.01
C SER A 208 -7.70 2.63 -3.10
N PRO A 209 -9.02 2.88 -3.12
CA PRO A 209 -9.55 4.24 -3.14
C PRO A 209 -9.18 5.05 -1.88
N PHE A 210 -9.08 4.38 -0.73
CA PHE A 210 -8.74 5.00 0.55
C PHE A 210 -7.25 5.37 0.62
N ILE A 211 -6.38 4.51 0.08
CA ILE A 211 -4.95 4.78 -0.09
C ILE A 211 -4.75 6.00 -0.99
N GLN A 212 -5.38 5.98 -2.17
CA GLN A 212 -5.30 7.10 -3.13
C GLN A 212 -5.77 8.42 -2.51
N LYS A 213 -6.90 8.40 -1.79
CA LYS A 213 -7.42 9.57 -1.07
C LYS A 213 -6.45 10.07 -0.01
N ALA A 214 -5.82 9.16 0.74
CA ALA A 214 -4.85 9.52 1.78
C ALA A 214 -3.58 10.16 1.19
N LEU A 215 -3.04 9.61 0.10
CA LEU A 215 -1.93 10.20 -0.66
C LEU A 215 -2.28 11.62 -1.13
N ALA A 216 -3.39 11.75 -1.86
CA ALA A 216 -3.85 13.03 -2.41
C ALA A 216 -4.03 14.10 -1.31
N ALA A 217 -4.61 13.73 -0.17
CA ALA A 217 -4.80 14.64 0.96
C ALA A 217 -3.46 15.14 1.56
N GLN A 218 -2.41 14.31 1.59
CA GLN A 218 -1.10 14.76 2.08
C GLN A 218 -0.42 15.70 1.08
N PHE A 219 -0.48 15.39 -0.22
CA PHE A 219 0.05 16.30 -1.24
C PHE A 219 -0.68 17.64 -1.21
N ALA A 220 -2.02 17.64 -1.17
CA ALA A 220 -2.80 18.88 -1.09
C ALA A 220 -2.45 19.70 0.16
N LYS A 221 -2.18 19.03 1.30
CA LYS A 221 -1.87 19.70 2.56
C LYS A 221 -0.47 20.32 2.61
N TYR A 222 0.55 19.60 2.14
CA TYR A 222 1.95 19.97 2.35
C TYR A 222 2.65 20.44 1.07
N CYS A 223 2.09 20.14 -0.10
CA CYS A 223 2.65 20.50 -1.40
C CYS A 223 1.53 20.75 -2.45
N PRO A 224 0.73 21.82 -2.32
CA PRO A 224 -0.36 22.10 -3.27
C PRO A 224 0.13 22.38 -4.69
N ALA A 225 1.42 22.71 -4.88
CA ALA A 225 2.04 22.88 -6.20
C ALA A 225 2.54 21.58 -6.82
N CYS A 226 2.63 20.48 -6.04
CA CYS A 226 3.01 19.17 -6.54
C CYS A 226 1.96 18.63 -7.52
N LYS A 227 2.43 17.94 -8.56
CA LYS A 227 1.55 17.26 -9.51
C LYS A 227 1.41 15.81 -9.11
N VAL A 228 0.17 15.35 -9.02
CA VAL A 228 -0.14 13.96 -8.70
C VAL A 228 -1.18 13.45 -9.69
N ARG A 229 -0.81 12.43 -10.46
CA ARG A 229 -1.71 11.72 -11.36
C ARG A 229 -1.74 10.23 -10.99
N SER A 230 -2.78 9.52 -11.38
CA SER A 230 -2.90 8.10 -11.08
C SER A 230 -3.32 7.28 -12.29
N ILE A 231 -2.88 6.02 -12.29
CA ILE A 231 -3.36 4.97 -13.18
C ILE A 231 -3.84 3.79 -12.34
N GLY A 232 -4.85 3.07 -12.82
CA GLY A 232 -5.40 1.90 -12.14
C GLY A 232 -5.07 0.62 -12.90
N VAL A 233 -4.47 -0.37 -12.21
CA VAL A 233 -4.18 -1.69 -12.76
C VAL A 233 -4.59 -2.76 -11.75
N ASN A 234 -5.50 -3.65 -12.13
CA ASN A 234 -5.96 -4.73 -11.25
C ASN A 234 -4.91 -5.83 -11.08
N PRO A 235 -4.92 -6.59 -9.96
CA PRO A 235 -3.89 -7.59 -9.67
C PRO A 235 -3.60 -8.58 -10.79
N PRO A 236 -4.57 -9.16 -11.53
CA PRO A 236 -4.28 -10.07 -12.64
C PRO A 236 -3.51 -9.42 -13.79
N ASP A 237 -3.63 -8.10 -13.94
CA ASP A 237 -3.05 -7.33 -15.04
C ASP A 237 -1.67 -6.71 -14.71
N TRP A 238 -1.21 -6.78 -13.46
CA TRP A 238 0.06 -6.17 -13.05
C TRP A 238 1.24 -6.60 -13.93
N PRO A 239 1.44 -7.90 -14.23
CA PRO A 239 2.58 -8.36 -15.02
C PRO A 239 2.63 -7.79 -16.44
N THR A 240 1.47 -7.51 -17.03
CA THR A 240 1.36 -7.14 -18.45
C THR A 240 1.11 -5.67 -18.69
N LYS A 241 0.46 -4.95 -17.74
CA LYS A 241 0.02 -3.57 -17.97
C LYS A 241 0.84 -2.51 -17.25
N ILE A 242 1.45 -2.80 -16.08
CA ILE A 242 2.21 -1.80 -15.32
C ILE A 242 3.43 -1.31 -16.11
N GLY A 243 4.27 -2.21 -16.62
CA GLY A 243 5.49 -1.85 -17.33
C GLY A 243 5.27 -0.88 -18.49
N PRO A 244 4.42 -1.22 -19.48
CA PRO A 244 4.11 -0.34 -20.60
C PRO A 244 3.54 1.03 -20.18
N GLN A 245 2.67 1.08 -19.15
CA GLN A 245 2.09 2.34 -18.69
C GLN A 245 3.14 3.23 -17.98
N VAL A 246 4.04 2.64 -17.19
CA VAL A 246 5.16 3.36 -16.57
C VAL A 246 6.12 3.90 -17.64
N GLN A 247 6.47 3.08 -18.63
CA GLN A 247 7.31 3.53 -19.74
C GLN A 247 6.68 4.71 -20.49
N SER A 248 5.40 4.60 -20.82
CA SER A 248 4.65 5.68 -21.48
C SER A 248 4.65 6.96 -20.64
N ALA A 249 4.42 6.85 -19.33
CA ALA A 249 4.42 8.01 -18.42
C ALA A 249 5.78 8.69 -18.33
N ILE A 250 6.87 7.93 -18.30
CA ILE A 250 8.25 8.47 -18.27
C ILE A 250 8.59 9.21 -19.56
N LEU A 251 8.21 8.65 -20.71
CA LEU A 251 8.51 9.22 -22.02
C LEU A 251 7.66 10.46 -22.33
N SER A 252 6.39 10.47 -21.87
CA SER A 252 5.47 11.59 -22.11
C SER A 252 5.68 12.76 -21.15
N ASP A 253 6.28 12.53 -19.98
CA ASP A 253 6.50 13.56 -18.97
C ASP A 253 7.95 13.61 -18.46
N PRO A 254 8.79 14.49 -19.02
CA PRO A 254 10.16 14.64 -18.58
C PRO A 254 10.31 15.22 -17.16
N LYS A 255 9.23 15.71 -16.53
CA LYS A 255 9.24 16.22 -15.15
C LYS A 255 8.88 15.16 -14.12
N LEU A 256 8.28 14.02 -14.53
CA LEU A 256 7.98 12.91 -13.64
C LEU A 256 9.23 12.52 -12.84
N ASN A 257 9.16 12.60 -11.51
CA ASN A 257 10.30 12.33 -10.63
C ASN A 257 10.02 11.32 -9.53
N TYR A 258 8.75 10.94 -9.32
CA TYR A 258 8.39 9.87 -8.39
C TYR A 258 7.29 8.96 -8.94
N ILE A 259 7.38 7.68 -8.62
CA ILE A 259 6.29 6.71 -8.83
C ILE A 259 5.98 6.09 -7.47
N ILE A 260 4.69 6.04 -7.11
CA ILE A 260 4.17 5.39 -5.92
C ILE A 260 3.25 4.24 -6.35
N PRO A 261 3.77 3.01 -6.53
CA PRO A 261 2.92 1.83 -6.55
C PRO A 261 2.43 1.59 -5.12
N ILE A 262 1.10 1.46 -4.95
CA ILE A 262 0.51 1.36 -3.61
C ILE A 262 0.80 0.03 -2.91
N TYR A 263 1.50 -0.91 -3.57
CA TYR A 263 1.96 -2.18 -3.02
C TYR A 263 3.29 -2.62 -3.63
N ASP A 264 4.11 -3.27 -2.84
CA ASP A 264 5.39 -3.87 -3.24
C ASP A 264 5.28 -4.88 -4.39
N GLY A 265 4.18 -5.62 -4.45
CA GLY A 265 3.93 -6.57 -5.52
C GLY A 265 3.97 -5.94 -6.92
N MET A 266 3.76 -4.63 -7.02
CA MET A 266 3.85 -3.88 -8.28
C MET A 266 5.27 -3.43 -8.62
N VAL A 267 6.16 -3.27 -7.63
CA VAL A 267 7.49 -2.66 -7.79
C VAL A 267 8.34 -3.41 -8.82
N GLN A 268 8.25 -4.73 -8.86
CA GLN A 268 8.96 -5.57 -9.84
C GLN A 268 8.60 -5.23 -11.31
N PHE A 269 7.44 -4.63 -11.55
CA PHE A 269 6.98 -4.20 -12.88
C PHE A 269 7.24 -2.70 -13.12
N VAL A 270 7.53 -1.93 -12.07
CA VAL A 270 7.82 -0.48 -12.12
C VAL A 270 9.29 -0.20 -12.37
N VAL A 271 10.19 -0.95 -11.74
CA VAL A 271 11.64 -0.68 -11.81
C VAL A 271 12.24 -0.95 -13.20
N PRO A 272 11.91 -2.06 -13.91
CA PRO A 272 12.50 -2.32 -15.23
C PRO A 272 12.27 -1.22 -16.26
N PRO A 273 11.07 -0.64 -16.47
CA PRO A 273 10.89 0.47 -17.41
C PRO A 273 11.63 1.75 -16.99
N ILE A 274 11.83 2.02 -15.70
CA ILE A 274 12.68 3.14 -15.26
C ILE A 274 14.12 2.93 -15.70
N ILE A 275 14.64 1.71 -15.62
CA ILE A 275 15.99 1.36 -16.05
C ILE A 275 16.10 1.43 -17.56
N SER A 276 15.19 0.78 -18.30
CA SER A 276 15.27 0.69 -19.76
C SER A 276 15.10 2.04 -20.48
N THR A 277 14.40 2.99 -19.86
CA THR A 277 14.28 4.38 -20.37
C THR A 277 15.44 5.30 -19.96
N GLY A 278 16.40 4.80 -19.17
CA GLY A 278 17.50 5.62 -18.64
C GLY A 278 17.06 6.63 -17.56
N ALA A 279 15.83 6.54 -17.06
CA ALA A 279 15.27 7.53 -16.13
C ALA A 279 15.71 7.35 -14.67
N GLY A 280 16.53 6.35 -14.33
CA GLY A 280 16.85 5.96 -12.95
C GLY A 280 17.54 7.04 -12.10
N ALA A 281 18.23 8.00 -12.73
CA ALA A 281 18.77 9.16 -12.02
C ALA A 281 17.66 10.11 -11.53
N ARG A 282 16.60 10.27 -12.30
CA ARG A 282 15.51 11.23 -12.11
C ARG A 282 14.29 10.64 -11.40
N VAL A 283 13.82 9.47 -11.85
CA VAL A 283 12.59 8.86 -11.35
C VAL A 283 12.92 7.91 -10.19
N LYS A 284 12.30 8.15 -9.04
CA LYS A 284 12.44 7.34 -7.83
C LYS A 284 11.13 6.65 -7.50
N VAL A 285 11.20 5.65 -6.63
CA VAL A 285 10.04 4.86 -6.18
C VAL A 285 9.93 4.91 -4.67
N ALA A 286 8.72 5.12 -4.17
CA ALA A 286 8.30 4.87 -2.80
C ALA A 286 7.18 3.84 -2.82
N SER A 287 7.16 2.89 -1.88
CA SER A 287 6.22 1.76 -1.88
C SER A 287 5.77 1.38 -0.46
N PHE A 288 4.87 0.41 -0.38
CA PHE A 288 4.33 -0.13 0.86
C PHE A 288 4.30 -1.66 0.83
N ASN A 289 4.68 -2.27 1.89
CA ASN A 289 4.64 -3.63 2.45
C ASN A 289 6.02 -4.10 2.97
N ALA A 290 7.13 -3.47 2.60
CA ALA A 290 8.51 -3.83 2.96
C ALA A 290 8.83 -5.32 2.76
N THR A 291 8.51 -5.81 1.57
CA THR A 291 8.86 -7.18 1.20
C THR A 291 10.37 -7.31 1.00
N PRO A 292 10.97 -8.49 1.28
CA PRO A 292 12.42 -8.68 1.19
C PRO A 292 13.04 -8.22 -0.13
N ALA A 293 12.38 -8.53 -1.26
CA ALA A 293 12.87 -8.13 -2.57
C ALA A 293 12.94 -6.60 -2.73
N VAL A 294 11.93 -5.85 -2.26
CA VAL A 294 11.89 -4.40 -2.35
C VAL A 294 12.89 -3.76 -1.38
N LEU A 295 13.04 -4.30 -0.17
CA LEU A 295 14.06 -3.87 0.78
C LEU A 295 15.48 -4.08 0.23
N ASP A 296 15.75 -5.18 -0.48
CA ASP A 296 17.02 -5.40 -1.14
C ASP A 296 17.25 -4.41 -2.31
N MET A 297 16.18 -3.99 -3.02
CA MET A 297 16.28 -2.92 -4.02
C MET A 297 16.67 -1.57 -3.37
N ILE A 298 16.18 -1.26 -2.17
CA ILE A 298 16.62 -0.08 -1.40
C ILE A 298 18.10 -0.23 -1.00
N ARG A 299 18.50 -1.40 -0.51
CA ARG A 299 19.85 -1.65 -0.01
C ARG A 299 20.89 -1.56 -1.13
N THR A 300 20.63 -2.16 -2.30
CA THR A 300 21.61 -2.32 -3.38
C THR A 300 21.51 -1.25 -4.46
N GLY A 301 20.31 -0.70 -4.67
CA GLY A 301 20.02 0.26 -5.74
C GLY A 301 19.89 1.70 -5.27
N ASN A 302 19.33 2.51 -6.18
CA ASN A 302 19.04 3.93 -5.95
C ASN A 302 17.72 4.39 -6.60
N ILE A 303 16.93 3.46 -7.14
CA ILE A 303 15.61 3.76 -7.74
C ILE A 303 14.53 3.67 -6.68
N VAL A 304 14.43 2.54 -5.97
CA VAL A 304 13.56 2.44 -4.79
C VAL A 304 14.28 3.11 -3.63
N THR A 305 13.69 4.15 -3.06
CA THR A 305 14.35 4.98 -2.03
C THR A 305 13.65 4.94 -0.69
N PHE A 306 12.43 4.44 -0.66
CA PHE A 306 11.59 4.41 0.53
C PHE A 306 10.57 3.27 0.44
N ASP A 307 10.38 2.60 1.55
CA ASP A 307 9.31 1.62 1.71
C ASP A 307 8.75 1.71 3.12
N VAL A 308 7.43 1.66 3.24
CA VAL A 308 6.77 1.58 4.55
C VAL A 308 6.39 0.13 4.78
N GLY A 309 7.05 -0.50 5.75
CA GLY A 309 6.73 -1.86 6.14
C GLY A 309 5.65 -1.92 7.20
N GLU A 310 4.74 -2.85 7.05
CA GLU A 310 3.91 -3.35 8.12
C GLU A 310 4.59 -4.57 8.73
N ASP A 311 4.71 -4.61 10.05
CA ASP A 311 5.31 -5.76 10.73
C ASP A 311 4.46 -7.01 10.47
N THR A 312 4.93 -7.84 9.54
CA THR A 312 4.18 -9.02 9.09
C THR A 312 3.96 -10.03 10.20
N SER A 313 4.90 -10.14 11.16
CA SER A 313 4.75 -10.98 12.35
C SER A 313 3.67 -10.44 13.29
N TRP A 314 3.61 -9.12 13.46
CA TRP A 314 2.53 -8.47 14.21
C TRP A 314 1.20 -8.66 13.50
N LEU A 315 1.13 -8.43 12.19
CA LEU A 315 -0.11 -8.58 11.41
C LEU A 315 -0.63 -10.02 11.47
N ALA A 316 0.23 -11.01 11.26
CA ALA A 316 -0.15 -12.42 11.37
C ALA A 316 -0.66 -12.76 12.77
N GLY A 317 0.03 -12.26 13.81
CA GLY A 317 -0.41 -12.40 15.19
C GLY A 317 -1.75 -11.71 15.45
N ALA A 318 -1.97 -10.52 14.89
CA ALA A 318 -3.22 -9.77 15.00
C ALA A 318 -4.40 -10.53 14.39
N ILE A 319 -4.18 -11.16 13.24
CA ILE A 319 -5.22 -11.95 12.55
C ILE A 319 -5.55 -13.20 13.39
N ILE A 320 -4.56 -13.96 13.80
CA ILE A 320 -4.75 -15.15 14.63
C ILE A 320 -5.40 -14.82 15.98
N ASP A 321 -5.02 -13.70 16.62
CA ASP A 321 -5.64 -13.23 17.86
C ASP A 321 -7.13 -12.92 17.66
N GLN A 322 -7.47 -12.19 16.59
CA GLN A 322 -8.86 -11.86 16.28
C GLN A 322 -9.68 -13.10 15.92
N ASP A 323 -9.11 -14.03 15.15
CA ASP A 323 -9.73 -15.31 14.81
C ASP A 323 -10.05 -16.14 16.06
N MET A 324 -9.09 -16.19 17.01
CA MET A 324 -9.33 -16.87 18.29
C MET A 324 -10.42 -16.18 19.11
N ARG A 325 -10.47 -14.82 19.12
CA ARG A 325 -11.54 -14.09 19.80
C ARG A 325 -12.91 -14.43 19.23
N VAL A 326 -13.03 -14.49 17.90
CA VAL A 326 -14.26 -14.93 17.22
C VAL A 326 -14.63 -16.35 17.66
N LEU A 327 -13.71 -17.30 17.58
CA LEU A 327 -13.95 -18.71 17.88
C LEU A 327 -14.23 -18.99 19.37
N LEU A 328 -13.69 -18.15 20.26
CA LEU A 328 -13.87 -18.24 21.71
C LEU A 328 -15.01 -17.35 22.23
N HIS A 329 -15.72 -16.65 21.34
CA HIS A 329 -16.77 -15.68 21.69
C HIS A 329 -16.28 -14.61 22.69
N LYS A 330 -15.04 -14.15 22.53
CA LYS A 330 -14.43 -13.07 23.34
C LYS A 330 -14.62 -11.71 22.67
N PRO A 331 -14.53 -10.60 23.42
CA PRO A 331 -14.59 -9.27 22.85
C PRO A 331 -13.54 -9.10 21.74
N LEU A 332 -13.96 -8.58 20.58
CA LEU A 332 -13.10 -8.28 19.46
C LEU A 332 -12.23 -7.05 19.75
N VAL A 333 -11.06 -6.97 19.12
CA VAL A 333 -10.21 -5.79 19.18
C VAL A 333 -10.68 -4.79 18.12
N PRO A 334 -11.18 -3.60 18.48
CA PRO A 334 -11.62 -2.61 17.52
C PRO A 334 -10.43 -1.93 16.84
N ASN A 335 -10.61 -1.55 15.57
CA ASN A 335 -9.62 -0.76 14.79
C ASN A 335 -8.19 -1.32 14.83
N TYR A 336 -8.04 -2.63 14.89
CA TYR A 336 -6.75 -3.28 15.05
C TYR A 336 -5.92 -3.17 13.77
N VAL A 337 -4.70 -2.65 13.90
CA VAL A 337 -3.67 -2.56 12.86
C VAL A 337 -2.32 -2.97 13.44
N ALA A 338 -1.46 -3.50 12.59
CA ALA A 338 -0.07 -3.78 12.95
C ALA A 338 0.79 -2.51 12.99
N GLY A 339 1.93 -2.58 13.67
CA GLY A 339 2.91 -1.50 13.70
C GLY A 339 3.59 -1.30 12.35
N LEU A 340 3.95 -0.04 12.06
CA LEU A 340 4.66 0.35 10.84
C LEU A 340 6.12 0.67 11.13
N ARG A 341 6.98 0.42 10.14
CA ARG A 341 8.34 0.95 10.07
C ARG A 341 8.65 1.45 8.67
N ALA A 342 9.25 2.64 8.58
CA ALA A 342 9.77 3.19 7.34
C ALA A 342 11.22 2.74 7.11
N PHE A 343 11.50 2.23 5.91
CA PHE A 343 12.81 1.79 5.48
C PHE A 343 13.38 2.70 4.41
N THR A 344 14.65 3.05 4.57
CA THR A 344 15.47 3.83 3.65
C THR A 344 16.86 3.20 3.58
N LYS A 345 17.73 3.72 2.73
CA LYS A 345 19.13 3.30 2.66
C LYS A 345 19.83 3.32 4.03
N ALA A 346 19.41 4.23 4.92
CA ALA A 346 20.06 4.42 6.22
C ALA A 346 19.76 3.29 7.22
N ASN A 347 18.61 2.62 7.13
CA ASN A 347 18.18 1.65 8.15
C ASN A 347 17.76 0.28 7.59
N VAL A 348 17.74 0.10 6.25
CA VAL A 348 17.27 -1.14 5.62
C VAL A 348 18.11 -2.36 5.99
N ALA A 349 19.37 -2.20 6.37
CA ALA A 349 20.22 -3.29 6.84
C ALA A 349 19.65 -4.00 8.09
N ALA A 350 18.80 -3.32 8.87
CA ALA A 350 18.08 -3.92 9.99
C ALA A 350 17.17 -5.09 9.57
N ALA A 351 16.72 -5.10 8.31
CA ALA A 351 15.92 -6.21 7.74
C ALA A 351 16.76 -7.44 7.35
N GLY A 352 18.09 -7.40 7.53
CA GLY A 352 19.01 -8.45 7.14
C GLY A 352 19.72 -8.18 5.80
N VAL A 353 20.76 -8.99 5.52
CA VAL A 353 21.54 -8.91 4.26
C VAL A 353 21.79 -10.35 3.76
N PRO A 354 21.02 -10.80 2.73
CA PRO A 354 19.84 -10.16 2.12
C PRO A 354 18.70 -9.94 3.13
N ALA A 355 17.75 -9.10 2.77
CA ALA A 355 16.59 -8.85 3.62
C ALA A 355 15.80 -10.16 3.88
N LYS A 356 15.30 -10.32 5.09
CA LYS A 356 14.58 -11.54 5.51
C LYS A 356 13.19 -11.19 5.99
N LEU A 357 12.32 -12.17 5.84
CA LEU A 357 10.96 -12.12 6.28
C LEU A 357 10.81 -11.70 7.74
N GLY A 358 9.98 -10.71 8.03
CA GLY A 358 9.69 -10.25 9.40
C GLY A 358 10.87 -9.65 10.15
N GLN A 359 12.04 -9.49 9.51
CA GLN A 359 13.18 -8.81 10.12
C GLN A 359 13.09 -7.29 9.93
N GLY A 360 13.73 -6.58 10.86
CA GLY A 360 13.78 -5.13 10.83
C GLY A 360 12.76 -4.45 11.72
N TYR A 361 11.79 -5.16 12.27
CA TYR A 361 10.75 -4.60 13.15
C TYR A 361 11.06 -4.80 14.64
N GLY A 362 12.04 -5.63 14.95
CA GLY A 362 12.30 -6.13 16.31
C GLY A 362 11.45 -7.36 16.62
N GLY A 363 11.76 -8.01 17.75
CA GLY A 363 11.04 -9.23 18.19
C GLY A 363 9.83 -8.97 19.10
N ALA A 364 9.48 -7.70 19.35
CA ALA A 364 8.52 -7.33 20.37
C ALA A 364 7.10 -7.88 20.12
N ALA A 365 6.64 -7.90 18.87
CA ALA A 365 5.33 -8.42 18.52
C ALA A 365 5.24 -9.94 18.72
N ALA A 366 6.23 -10.70 18.22
CA ALA A 366 6.25 -12.15 18.36
C ALA A 366 6.32 -12.59 19.84
N ALA A 367 7.16 -11.92 20.64
CA ALA A 367 7.26 -12.16 22.08
C ALA A 367 5.97 -11.75 22.81
N GLY A 368 5.37 -10.63 22.43
CA GLY A 368 4.12 -10.14 23.00
C GLY A 368 2.95 -11.08 22.78
N TYR A 369 2.78 -11.60 21.56
CA TYR A 369 1.74 -12.60 21.26
C TYR A 369 2.02 -13.93 21.96
N ALA A 370 3.27 -14.39 21.99
CA ALA A 370 3.62 -15.62 22.74
C ALA A 370 3.16 -15.50 24.21
N LYS A 371 3.47 -14.36 24.86
CA LYS A 371 3.02 -14.08 26.23
C LYS A 371 1.49 -13.99 26.34
N LEU A 372 0.83 -13.32 25.37
CA LEU A 372 -0.63 -13.12 25.37
C LEU A 372 -1.40 -14.44 25.27
N TRP A 373 -0.83 -15.43 24.59
CA TRP A 373 -1.43 -16.75 24.35
C TRP A 373 -0.87 -17.86 25.25
N GLY A 374 -0.03 -17.52 26.25
CA GLY A 374 0.56 -18.51 27.17
C GLY A 374 1.55 -19.46 26.50
N LEU A 375 2.16 -19.07 25.40
CA LEU A 375 3.21 -19.83 24.73
C LEU A 375 4.57 -19.51 25.37
N HIS A 376 5.22 -20.55 25.92
CA HIS A 376 6.52 -20.48 26.57
C HIS A 376 7.66 -20.98 25.66
#